data_e22b762f59c7ee6d70c7cfae7200b1bb
#
_entry.id   e22b762f59c7ee6d70c7cfae7200b1bb
#
_cell.length_a   1.000
_cell.length_b   1.000
_cell.length_c   1.000
_cell.angle_alpha   90.00
_cell.angle_beta   90.00
_cell.angle_gamma   90.00
#
_symmetry.space_group_name_H-M   'P 1'
#
loop_
_entity.id
_entity.type
_entity.pdbx_description
1 polymer ?
#
loop_
_entity_poly.entity_id
_entity_poly.type
_entity_poly.pdbx_seq_one_letter_code
_entity_poly.pdbx_strand_id
1 'polypeptide(L)'
;YRPCGAALERAPGASIAERGEAVVLPAYRGQRLLERMTERLTQEAQTLGLDGVFAQPVTVHTFSQHNDARAGMAACALALGVRPEQATPKGAPVPTAGQRQSLLLMFNFLRTPAARHIYAPTQYHEILRKIYQALGADLSFAAPATELTGQSGVAIKMEKSGVGDIRFTKIGVGVAVELRQICSDLLDFGVKSLRLSAPLGDPGVPVLVDAARACGFFFSGVAPCFEDGADALLMQYLVEPLDIDKLQIYADQTKELAAFIAGDRIELADKNSGK
;
A
#
# COMPACT_ATOMS: atom_id res chain seq x y z
N TYR A 1 9.94 29.10 16.56
CA TYR A 1 9.02 28.06 17.01
C TYR A 1 7.87 27.94 15.98
N ARG A 2 7.71 26.75 15.37
CA ARG A 2 6.66 26.52 14.36
C ARG A 2 5.48 25.79 15.00
N PRO A 3 4.23 26.33 14.89
CA PRO A 3 3.05 25.74 15.53
C PRO A 3 2.55 24.46 14.81
N CYS A 4 2.92 24.30 13.54
CA CYS A 4 2.59 23.15 12.71
C CYS A 4 3.67 22.92 11.64
N GLY A 5 3.67 21.76 11.04
CA GLY A 5 4.54 21.38 9.92
C GLY A 5 3.96 20.20 9.17
N ALA A 6 4.28 20.11 7.89
CA ALA A 6 4.07 18.95 7.04
C ALA A 6 5.15 18.95 5.94
N ALA A 7 5.38 17.82 5.31
CA ALA A 7 6.38 17.66 4.25
C ALA A 7 5.73 17.11 2.97
N LEU A 8 6.30 17.50 1.83
CA LEU A 8 6.12 16.87 0.54
C LEU A 8 7.44 16.18 0.18
N GLU A 9 7.46 14.86 0.25
CA GLU A 9 8.65 14.05 0.00
C GLU A 9 8.58 13.39 -1.37
N ARG A 10 9.61 13.61 -2.17
CA ARG A 10 9.70 13.09 -3.53
C ARG A 10 11.04 12.38 -3.75
N ALA A 11 11.00 11.14 -4.22
CA ALA A 11 12.21 10.48 -4.71
C ALA A 11 12.73 11.16 -5.98
N PRO A 12 14.05 11.21 -6.21
CA PRO A 12 14.60 11.76 -7.43
C PRO A 12 13.99 11.10 -8.68
N GLY A 13 13.50 11.93 -9.62
CA GLY A 13 12.89 11.45 -10.86
C GLY A 13 11.44 10.94 -10.74
N ALA A 14 10.89 10.73 -9.54
CA ALA A 14 9.53 10.22 -9.38
C ALA A 14 8.48 11.21 -9.88
N SER A 15 7.40 10.71 -10.46
CA SER A 15 6.25 11.51 -10.91
C SER A 15 5.21 11.74 -9.81
N ILE A 16 5.41 11.15 -8.62
CA ILE A 16 4.55 11.26 -7.45
C ILE A 16 5.33 11.69 -6.22
N ALA A 17 4.63 12.20 -5.19
CA ALA A 17 5.24 12.55 -3.92
C ALA A 17 4.38 12.12 -2.73
N GLU A 18 5.04 11.78 -1.62
CA GLU A 18 4.39 11.55 -0.33
C GLU A 18 4.05 12.89 0.33
N ARG A 19 2.83 13.03 0.77
CA ARG A 19 2.39 14.09 1.66
C ARG A 19 2.33 13.54 3.08
N GLY A 20 3.36 13.82 3.85
CA GLY A 20 3.58 13.22 5.15
C GLY A 20 4.02 14.18 6.24
N GLU A 21 4.49 13.62 7.34
CA GLU A 21 5.07 14.31 8.50
C GLU A 21 4.19 15.43 9.11
N ALA A 22 2.86 15.35 8.94
CA ALA A 22 1.94 16.39 9.37
C ALA A 22 1.80 16.41 10.90
N VAL A 23 2.17 17.52 11.51
CA VAL A 23 2.09 17.75 12.96
C VAL A 23 1.46 19.11 13.24
N VAL A 24 0.47 19.14 14.15
CA VAL A 24 -0.10 20.37 14.70
C VAL A 24 0.01 20.28 16.23
N LEU A 25 0.72 21.25 16.83
CA LEU A 25 0.89 21.31 18.27
C LEU A 25 -0.47 21.46 18.99
N PRO A 26 -0.68 20.84 20.16
CA PRO A 26 -1.97 20.82 20.83
C PRO A 26 -2.63 22.19 21.00
N ALA A 27 -1.85 23.22 21.37
CA ALA A 27 -2.34 24.59 21.56
C ALA A 27 -2.87 25.27 20.27
N TYR A 28 -2.59 24.70 19.10
CA TYR A 28 -2.96 25.25 17.79
C TYR A 28 -3.96 24.37 17.04
N ARG A 29 -4.46 23.32 17.67
CA ARG A 29 -5.50 22.44 17.12
C ARG A 29 -6.83 23.19 17.02
N GLY A 30 -7.76 22.69 16.19
CA GLY A 30 -9.07 23.34 15.97
C GLY A 30 -9.04 24.54 15.02
N GLN A 31 -7.87 24.95 14.51
CA GLN A 31 -7.70 26.11 13.61
C GLN A 31 -7.57 25.71 12.13
N ARG A 32 -7.95 24.51 11.75
CA ARG A 32 -7.88 23.96 10.38
C ARG A 32 -6.44 23.99 9.78
N LEU A 33 -5.41 24.00 10.60
CA LEU A 33 -4.03 24.09 10.13
C LEU A 33 -3.62 22.88 9.29
N LEU A 34 -4.06 21.67 9.66
CA LEU A 34 -3.78 20.47 8.89
C LEU A 34 -4.37 20.57 7.47
N GLU A 35 -5.60 21.00 7.35
CA GLU A 35 -6.30 21.22 6.06
C GLU A 35 -5.54 22.22 5.19
N ARG A 36 -5.19 23.38 5.76
CA ARG A 36 -4.43 24.44 5.05
C ARG A 36 -3.05 23.97 4.59
N MET A 37 -2.34 23.18 5.40
CA MET A 37 -1.05 22.58 5.00
C MET A 37 -1.26 21.57 3.86
N THR A 38 -2.30 20.74 3.94
CA THR A 38 -2.68 19.78 2.91
C THR A 38 -2.94 20.46 1.56
N GLU A 39 -3.77 21.52 1.56
CA GLU A 39 -4.05 22.32 0.37
C GLU A 39 -2.77 22.92 -0.22
N ARG A 40 -1.92 23.51 0.62
CA ARG A 40 -0.65 24.10 0.17
C ARG A 40 0.29 23.08 -0.47
N LEU A 41 0.47 21.92 0.15
CA LEU A 41 1.33 20.87 -0.40
C LEU A 41 0.76 20.27 -1.70
N THR A 42 -0.56 20.17 -1.81
CA THR A 42 -1.21 19.74 -3.06
C THR A 42 -0.98 20.74 -4.20
N GLN A 43 -1.10 22.04 -3.93
CA GLN A 43 -0.77 23.11 -4.89
C GLN A 43 0.70 23.08 -5.32
N GLU A 44 1.60 22.83 -4.37
CA GLU A 44 3.03 22.70 -4.66
C GLU A 44 3.32 21.51 -5.56
N ALA A 45 2.72 20.35 -5.26
CA ALA A 45 2.82 19.16 -6.10
C ALA A 45 2.31 19.40 -7.53
N GLN A 46 1.20 20.14 -7.70
CA GLN A 46 0.69 20.56 -9.00
C GLN A 46 1.66 21.48 -9.73
N THR A 47 2.24 22.45 -9.03
CA THR A 47 3.24 23.38 -9.60
C THR A 47 4.50 22.65 -10.05
N LEU A 48 4.92 21.62 -9.31
CA LEU A 48 6.03 20.74 -9.68
C LEU A 48 5.69 19.79 -10.85
N GLY A 49 4.47 19.80 -11.32
CA GLY A 49 4.01 18.99 -12.45
C GLY A 49 3.90 17.50 -12.13
N LEU A 50 3.67 17.14 -10.87
CA LEU A 50 3.52 15.75 -10.46
C LEU A 50 2.22 15.13 -11.00
N ASP A 51 2.23 13.82 -11.25
CA ASP A 51 1.06 13.06 -11.69
C ASP A 51 0.11 12.76 -10.52
N GLY A 52 0.65 12.61 -9.32
CA GLY A 52 -0.13 12.30 -8.13
C GLY A 52 0.57 12.59 -6.81
N VAL A 53 -0.21 12.56 -5.76
CA VAL A 53 0.25 12.59 -4.37
C VAL A 53 -0.33 11.41 -3.61
N PHE A 54 0.45 10.88 -2.67
CA PHE A 54 -0.03 9.83 -1.76
C PHE A 54 0.22 10.22 -0.31
N ALA A 55 -0.50 9.55 0.59
CA ALA A 55 -0.30 9.64 2.03
C ALA A 55 -0.43 8.27 2.67
N GLN A 56 0.22 8.08 3.81
CA GLN A 56 0.18 6.82 4.56
C GLN A 56 -0.39 7.04 5.98
N PRO A 57 -1.69 7.36 6.10
CA PRO A 57 -2.31 7.55 7.40
C PRO A 57 -2.37 6.25 8.21
N VAL A 58 -2.15 6.38 9.53
CA VAL A 58 -2.29 5.28 10.48
C VAL A 58 -3.75 4.87 10.66
N THR A 59 -3.97 3.63 11.11
CA THR A 59 -5.31 3.09 11.40
C THR A 59 -5.63 3.02 12.91
N VAL A 60 -4.83 3.64 13.76
CA VAL A 60 -5.10 3.75 15.21
C VAL A 60 -6.06 4.90 15.55
N HIS A 61 -6.35 5.77 14.59
CA HIS A 61 -7.36 6.84 14.63
C HIS A 61 -7.76 7.24 13.20
N THR A 62 -8.85 8.01 13.05
CA THR A 62 -9.38 8.40 11.75
C THR A 62 -9.05 9.84 11.31
N PHE A 63 -8.35 10.64 12.13
CA PHE A 63 -8.17 12.08 11.87
C PHE A 63 -7.43 12.38 10.56
N SER A 64 -6.30 11.73 10.30
CA SER A 64 -5.54 11.91 9.07
C SER A 64 -6.29 11.33 7.86
N GLN A 65 -6.93 10.17 8.01
CA GLN A 65 -7.75 9.56 6.96
C GLN A 65 -8.89 10.48 6.51
N HIS A 66 -9.59 11.11 7.47
CA HIS A 66 -10.64 12.09 7.19
C HIS A 66 -10.10 13.30 6.42
N ASN A 67 -8.96 13.87 6.86
CA ASN A 67 -8.32 15.00 6.18
C ASN A 67 -7.92 14.64 4.75
N ASP A 68 -7.34 13.44 4.55
CA ASP A 68 -6.87 12.98 3.25
C ASP A 68 -8.05 12.70 2.30
N ALA A 69 -9.13 12.08 2.79
CA ALA A 69 -10.36 11.87 2.03
C ALA A 69 -10.99 13.20 1.59
N ARG A 70 -11.04 14.22 2.47
CA ARG A 70 -11.53 15.57 2.12
C ARG A 70 -10.65 16.27 1.09
N ALA A 71 -9.37 15.92 1.03
CA ALA A 71 -8.44 16.40 0.01
C ALA A 71 -8.51 15.62 -1.31
N GLY A 72 -9.52 14.76 -1.49
CA GLY A 72 -9.75 14.01 -2.72
C GLY A 72 -8.94 12.71 -2.84
N MET A 73 -8.29 12.25 -1.76
CA MET A 73 -7.58 10.98 -1.78
C MET A 73 -8.52 9.81 -1.56
N ALA A 74 -8.32 8.73 -2.31
CA ALA A 74 -8.98 7.44 -2.10
C ALA A 74 -7.98 6.40 -1.54
N ALA A 75 -8.47 5.51 -0.67
CA ALA A 75 -7.65 4.40 -0.19
C ALA A 75 -7.48 3.36 -1.31
N CYS A 76 -6.24 2.97 -1.56
CA CYS A 76 -5.87 2.00 -2.58
C CYS A 76 -5.12 0.78 -2.03
N ALA A 77 -4.58 0.86 -0.81
CA ALA A 77 -4.01 -0.30 -0.11
C ALA A 77 -4.11 -0.17 1.41
N LEU A 78 -3.99 -1.33 2.09
CA LEU A 78 -3.89 -1.44 3.53
C LEU A 78 -2.74 -2.37 3.88
N ALA A 79 -1.68 -1.80 4.46
CA ALA A 79 -0.52 -2.53 4.94
C ALA A 79 -0.67 -2.85 6.44
N LEU A 80 -0.88 -4.12 6.77
CA LEU A 80 -1.14 -4.58 8.12
C LEU A 80 0.14 -4.72 8.93
N GLY A 81 0.17 -4.21 10.17
CA GLY A 81 1.24 -4.45 11.14
C GLY A 81 2.65 -4.00 10.70
N VAL A 82 2.77 -3.00 9.84
CA VAL A 82 4.07 -2.56 9.29
C VAL A 82 4.89 -1.68 10.21
N ARG A 83 4.27 -1.12 11.26
CA ARG A 83 4.98 -0.32 12.27
C ARG A 83 4.92 -1.01 13.64
N PRO A 84 5.97 -0.85 14.49
CA PRO A 84 5.89 -1.29 15.88
C PRO A 84 4.68 -0.67 16.59
N GLU A 85 4.12 -1.39 17.59
CA GLU A 85 2.98 -0.91 18.37
C GLU A 85 3.25 0.46 19.01
N GLN A 86 4.46 0.65 19.56
CA GLN A 86 4.88 1.88 20.24
C GLN A 86 5.33 2.99 19.29
N ALA A 87 5.19 2.81 17.97
CA ALA A 87 5.52 3.86 17.01
C ALA A 87 4.55 5.04 17.19
N THR A 88 4.98 6.03 17.97
CA THR A 88 4.22 7.26 18.19
C THR A 88 4.85 8.42 17.44
N PRO A 89 4.07 9.29 16.78
CA PRO A 89 4.56 10.59 16.37
C PRO A 89 5.06 11.35 17.61
N LYS A 90 6.20 12.02 17.53
CA LYS A 90 6.76 12.80 18.64
C LYS A 90 5.68 13.73 19.21
N GLY A 91 5.28 13.53 20.47
CA GLY A 91 4.40 14.41 21.22
C GLY A 91 2.90 14.09 21.22
N ALA A 92 2.47 12.92 20.76
CA ALA A 92 1.07 12.50 20.88
C ALA A 92 0.99 11.06 21.45
N PRO A 93 0.37 10.85 22.60
CA PRO A 93 -0.01 9.50 23.02
C PRO A 93 -1.04 8.99 22.01
N VAL A 94 -0.70 7.91 21.30
CA VAL A 94 -1.62 7.21 20.42
C VAL A 94 -2.13 6.00 21.19
N PRO A 95 -3.46 5.74 21.21
CA PRO A 95 -3.97 4.51 21.78
C PRO A 95 -3.31 3.33 21.07
N THR A 96 -2.62 2.48 21.81
CA THR A 96 -2.11 1.24 21.25
C THR A 96 -3.24 0.22 21.25
N ALA A 97 -3.44 -0.45 20.11
CA ALA A 97 -4.47 -1.48 20.02
C ALA A 97 -3.99 -2.85 20.54
N GLY A 98 -2.84 -2.90 21.24
CA GLY A 98 -2.20 -4.14 21.68
C GLY A 98 -1.62 -4.96 20.52
N GLN A 99 -1.35 -4.32 19.38
CA GLN A 99 -0.82 -4.95 18.17
C GLN A 99 -0.01 -3.94 17.35
N ARG A 100 0.80 -4.44 16.40
CA ARG A 100 1.55 -3.59 15.46
C ARG A 100 0.59 -2.68 14.69
N GLN A 101 1.04 -1.47 14.36
CA GLN A 101 0.22 -0.48 13.66
C GLN A 101 0.17 -0.75 12.16
N SER A 102 -1.01 -0.56 11.59
CA SER A 102 -1.28 -0.67 10.16
C SER A 102 -1.40 0.71 9.52
N LEU A 103 -1.08 0.78 8.23
CA LEU A 103 -1.13 2.01 7.43
C LEU A 103 -2.06 1.80 6.23
N LEU A 104 -2.86 2.79 5.92
CA LEU A 104 -3.47 2.89 4.60
C LEU A 104 -2.46 3.48 3.62
N LEU A 105 -2.58 3.15 2.35
CA LEU A 105 -2.07 3.95 1.26
C LEU A 105 -3.26 4.68 0.64
N MET A 106 -3.27 6.00 0.73
CA MET A 106 -4.26 6.85 0.09
C MET A 106 -3.61 7.63 -1.04
N PHE A 107 -4.28 7.76 -2.17
CA PHE A 107 -3.72 8.36 -3.38
C PHE A 107 -4.71 9.32 -4.03
N ASN A 108 -4.19 10.37 -4.68
CA ASN A 108 -4.94 11.27 -5.55
C ASN A 108 -4.14 11.58 -6.81
N PHE A 109 -4.74 11.38 -7.98
CA PHE A 109 -4.20 11.88 -9.24
C PHE A 109 -4.36 13.40 -9.30
N LEU A 110 -3.30 14.12 -9.61
CA LEU A 110 -3.30 15.58 -9.79
C LEU A 110 -3.62 16.01 -11.22
N ARG A 111 -3.62 15.03 -12.13
CA ARG A 111 -4.01 15.16 -13.54
C ARG A 111 -4.99 14.05 -13.88
N THR A 112 -5.76 14.22 -14.93
CA THR A 112 -6.60 13.13 -15.45
C THR A 112 -5.72 11.91 -15.75
N PRO A 113 -5.94 10.78 -15.08
CA PRO A 113 -5.12 9.59 -15.32
C PRO A 113 -5.40 9.03 -16.71
N ALA A 114 -4.37 8.50 -17.35
CA ALA A 114 -4.56 7.66 -18.52
C ALA A 114 -5.29 6.37 -18.13
N ALA A 115 -6.06 5.79 -19.07
CA ALA A 115 -6.69 4.49 -18.85
C ALA A 115 -5.64 3.43 -18.48
N ARG A 116 -5.94 2.62 -17.47
CA ARG A 116 -5.06 1.55 -16.99
C ARG A 116 -5.39 0.24 -17.70
N HIS A 117 -4.37 -0.36 -18.28
CA HIS A 117 -4.46 -1.69 -18.89
C HIS A 117 -3.51 -2.62 -18.13
N ILE A 118 -4.05 -3.51 -17.30
CA ILE A 118 -3.29 -4.24 -16.29
C ILE A 118 -3.46 -5.75 -16.41
N TYR A 119 -2.48 -6.48 -15.88
CA TYR A 119 -2.53 -7.93 -15.74
C TYR A 119 -2.79 -8.27 -14.27
N ALA A 120 -3.91 -8.94 -13.99
CA ALA A 120 -4.26 -9.36 -12.64
C ALA A 120 -5.05 -10.66 -12.66
N PRO A 121 -4.95 -11.50 -11.61
CA PRO A 121 -5.80 -12.68 -11.47
C PRO A 121 -7.28 -12.31 -11.38
N THR A 122 -8.15 -13.12 -11.95
CA THR A 122 -9.60 -12.86 -12.00
C THR A 122 -10.22 -12.63 -10.63
N GLN A 123 -9.73 -13.33 -9.59
CA GLN A 123 -10.20 -13.18 -8.22
C GLN A 123 -10.05 -11.77 -7.64
N TYR A 124 -9.14 -10.94 -8.18
CA TYR A 124 -8.94 -9.57 -7.76
C TYR A 124 -9.63 -8.52 -8.66
N HIS A 125 -10.26 -8.94 -9.77
CA HIS A 125 -10.84 -8.00 -10.73
C HIS A 125 -11.91 -7.10 -10.12
N GLU A 126 -12.76 -7.61 -9.24
CA GLU A 126 -13.85 -6.81 -8.64
C GLU A 126 -13.28 -5.74 -7.70
N ILE A 127 -12.39 -6.11 -6.79
CA ILE A 127 -11.81 -5.15 -5.85
C ILE A 127 -10.94 -4.11 -6.57
N LEU A 128 -10.21 -4.52 -7.61
CA LEU A 128 -9.41 -3.60 -8.42
C LEU A 128 -10.30 -2.58 -9.14
N ARG A 129 -11.43 -3.00 -9.73
CA ARG A 129 -12.39 -2.06 -10.32
C ARG A 129 -12.89 -1.02 -9.30
N LYS A 130 -13.23 -1.44 -8.09
CA LYS A 130 -13.67 -0.53 -7.01
C LYS A 130 -12.58 0.48 -6.65
N ILE A 131 -11.32 0.02 -6.50
CA ILE A 131 -10.19 0.92 -6.19
C ILE A 131 -9.98 1.94 -7.30
N TYR A 132 -9.88 1.50 -8.57
CA TYR A 132 -9.63 2.43 -9.69
C TYR A 132 -10.81 3.36 -9.96
N GLN A 133 -12.04 2.91 -9.77
CA GLN A 133 -13.22 3.76 -9.83
C GLN A 133 -13.17 4.88 -8.79
N ALA A 134 -12.77 4.56 -7.55
CA ALA A 134 -12.61 5.58 -6.50
C ALA A 134 -11.46 6.55 -6.77
N LEU A 135 -10.43 6.12 -7.50
CA LEU A 135 -9.33 6.96 -7.99
C LEU A 135 -9.70 7.78 -9.24
N GLY A 136 -10.89 7.57 -9.81
CA GLY A 136 -11.31 8.24 -11.05
C GLY A 136 -10.55 7.79 -12.29
N ALA A 137 -10.04 6.56 -12.32
CA ALA A 137 -9.26 6.02 -13.43
C ALA A 137 -10.00 4.87 -14.13
N ASP A 138 -10.01 4.89 -15.46
CA ASP A 138 -10.53 3.79 -16.28
C ASP A 138 -9.62 2.58 -16.19
N LEU A 139 -10.22 1.38 -16.05
CA LEU A 139 -9.50 0.13 -15.89
C LEU A 139 -9.95 -0.92 -16.90
N SER A 140 -8.98 -1.59 -17.51
CA SER A 140 -9.18 -2.80 -18.31
C SER A 140 -8.16 -3.88 -17.94
N PHE A 141 -8.54 -5.15 -18.14
CA PHE A 141 -7.69 -6.29 -17.84
C PHE A 141 -7.17 -6.91 -19.14
N ALA A 142 -5.88 -7.17 -19.18
CA ALA A 142 -5.20 -7.86 -20.27
C ALA A 142 -5.19 -9.38 -20.02
N ALA A 143 -5.08 -10.16 -21.09
CA ALA A 143 -4.85 -11.58 -20.99
C ALA A 143 -3.42 -11.85 -20.46
N PRO A 144 -3.25 -12.76 -19.48
CA PRO A 144 -1.93 -13.07 -18.92
C PRO A 144 -1.02 -13.71 -19.97
N ALA A 145 0.29 -13.72 -19.69
CA ALA A 145 1.24 -14.47 -20.49
C ALA A 145 0.93 -15.97 -20.44
N THR A 146 1.02 -16.63 -21.60
CA THR A 146 0.95 -18.09 -21.67
C THR A 146 2.24 -18.74 -21.19
N GLU A 147 3.37 -18.07 -21.38
CA GLU A 147 4.69 -18.51 -20.95
C GLU A 147 5.53 -17.34 -20.45
N LEU A 148 6.25 -17.56 -19.35
CA LEU A 148 7.21 -16.59 -18.83
C LEU A 148 8.56 -16.77 -19.57
N THR A 149 9.28 -15.67 -19.79
CA THR A 149 10.58 -15.67 -20.46
C THR A 149 11.61 -14.88 -19.66
N GLY A 150 12.88 -15.26 -19.79
CA GLY A 150 14.00 -14.57 -19.13
C GLY A 150 14.03 -14.76 -17.61
N GLN A 151 14.84 -13.94 -16.96
CA GLN A 151 15.00 -13.94 -15.51
C GLN A 151 14.13 -12.85 -14.88
N SER A 152 13.72 -13.05 -13.61
CA SER A 152 13.06 -12.01 -12.84
C SER A 152 14.05 -10.89 -12.49
N GLY A 153 13.53 -9.66 -12.42
CA GLY A 153 14.19 -8.55 -11.75
C GLY A 153 13.60 -8.39 -10.37
N VAL A 154 14.39 -8.57 -9.32
CA VAL A 154 13.90 -8.44 -7.94
C VAL A 154 14.84 -7.59 -7.11
N ALA A 155 14.28 -6.71 -6.29
CA ALA A 155 14.99 -5.93 -5.29
C ALA A 155 14.43 -6.26 -3.90
N ILE A 156 15.32 -6.43 -2.92
CA ILE A 156 14.95 -6.78 -1.56
C ILE A 156 15.47 -5.69 -0.63
N LYS A 157 14.63 -5.25 0.30
CA LYS A 157 14.99 -4.28 1.32
C LYS A 157 14.46 -4.74 2.67
N MET A 158 15.27 -4.61 3.70
CA MET A 158 14.83 -4.81 5.09
C MET A 158 14.71 -3.47 5.81
N GLU A 159 13.59 -3.24 6.45
CA GLU A 159 13.37 -2.07 7.27
C GLU A 159 13.69 -2.33 8.74
N LYS A 160 14.14 -1.30 9.45
CA LYS A 160 14.36 -1.37 10.92
C LYS A 160 13.08 -1.70 11.69
N SER A 161 11.92 -1.49 11.09
CA SER A 161 10.60 -1.85 11.64
C SER A 161 10.35 -3.37 11.69
N GLY A 162 11.23 -4.18 11.09
CA GLY A 162 11.07 -5.63 10.94
C GLY A 162 10.21 -6.01 9.72
N VAL A 163 10.11 -5.13 8.72
CA VAL A 163 9.44 -5.41 7.46
C VAL A 163 10.47 -5.76 6.40
N GLY A 164 10.23 -6.84 5.66
CA GLY A 164 10.95 -7.20 4.45
C GLY A 164 10.15 -6.79 3.21
N ASP A 165 10.72 -5.96 2.35
CA ASP A 165 10.13 -5.56 1.08
C ASP A 165 10.74 -6.37 -0.06
N ILE A 166 9.88 -6.99 -0.87
CA ILE A 166 10.24 -7.76 -2.07
C ILE A 166 9.60 -7.03 -3.25
N ARG A 167 10.40 -6.39 -4.08
CA ARG A 167 9.92 -5.66 -5.26
C ARG A 167 10.35 -6.38 -6.53
N PHE A 168 9.38 -6.91 -7.26
CA PHE A 168 9.61 -7.39 -8.62
C PHE A 168 9.51 -6.24 -9.61
N THR A 169 10.52 -6.05 -10.44
CA THR A 169 10.51 -5.09 -11.57
C THR A 169 10.24 -5.78 -12.89
N LYS A 170 10.41 -7.11 -12.93
CA LYS A 170 10.12 -8.01 -14.05
C LYS A 170 9.84 -9.40 -13.51
N ILE A 171 8.93 -10.13 -14.14
CA ILE A 171 8.55 -11.48 -13.74
C ILE A 171 9.06 -12.47 -14.80
N GLY A 172 9.97 -13.37 -14.39
CA GLY A 172 10.65 -14.32 -15.27
C GLY A 172 10.38 -15.78 -14.93
N VAL A 173 11.02 -16.65 -15.69
CA VAL A 173 10.97 -18.11 -15.50
C VAL A 173 11.51 -18.46 -14.10
N GLY A 174 10.84 -19.38 -13.41
CA GLY A 174 11.29 -19.85 -12.08
C GLY A 174 10.89 -18.92 -10.91
N VAL A 175 10.12 -17.88 -11.14
CA VAL A 175 9.68 -16.90 -10.11
C VAL A 175 9.12 -17.56 -8.85
N ALA A 176 8.43 -18.70 -8.95
CA ALA A 176 7.87 -19.41 -7.80
C ALA A 176 8.96 -20.02 -6.90
N VAL A 177 10.06 -20.51 -7.46
CA VAL A 177 11.20 -21.05 -6.71
C VAL A 177 11.98 -19.91 -6.08
N GLU A 178 12.24 -18.85 -6.85
CA GLU A 178 12.94 -17.64 -6.41
C GLU A 178 12.23 -16.98 -5.24
N LEU A 179 10.92 -16.72 -5.36
CA LEU A 179 10.12 -16.11 -4.28
C LEU A 179 10.15 -16.96 -3.01
N ARG A 180 10.03 -18.27 -3.13
CA ARG A 180 10.05 -19.18 -1.98
C ARG A 180 11.38 -19.11 -1.23
N GLN A 181 12.49 -19.05 -1.97
CA GLN A 181 13.82 -18.90 -1.37
C GLN A 181 13.96 -17.55 -0.66
N ILE A 182 13.56 -16.45 -1.31
CA ILE A 182 13.59 -15.11 -0.73
C ILE A 182 12.76 -15.06 0.57
N CYS A 183 11.58 -15.65 0.57
CA CYS A 183 10.73 -15.68 1.77
C CYS A 183 11.40 -16.46 2.91
N SER A 184 12.00 -17.63 2.62
CA SER A 184 12.72 -18.42 3.61
C SER A 184 13.87 -17.62 4.23
N ASP A 185 14.70 -17.00 3.41
CA ASP A 185 15.85 -16.24 3.85
C ASP A 185 15.43 -15.05 4.74
N LEU A 186 14.38 -14.30 4.34
CA LEU A 186 13.88 -13.16 5.12
C LEU A 186 13.24 -13.58 6.45
N LEU A 187 12.51 -14.70 6.47
CA LEU A 187 11.93 -15.24 7.69
C LEU A 187 13.03 -15.73 8.67
N ASP A 188 14.09 -16.34 8.16
CA ASP A 188 15.27 -16.75 8.96
C ASP A 188 15.98 -15.53 9.57
N PHE A 189 15.97 -14.38 8.90
CA PHE A 189 16.43 -13.10 9.46
C PHE A 189 15.50 -12.50 10.52
N GLY A 190 14.33 -13.10 10.76
CA GLY A 190 13.40 -12.69 11.82
C GLY A 190 12.51 -11.50 11.49
N VAL A 191 12.21 -11.28 10.20
CA VAL A 191 11.22 -10.26 9.81
C VAL A 191 9.84 -10.56 10.41
N LYS A 192 9.05 -9.53 10.67
CA LYS A 192 7.70 -9.63 11.27
C LYS A 192 6.60 -9.57 10.22
N SER A 193 6.92 -9.09 9.03
CA SER A 193 6.00 -8.97 7.89
C SER A 193 6.82 -8.93 6.61
N LEU A 194 6.27 -9.52 5.54
CA LEU A 194 6.79 -9.35 4.18
C LEU A 194 5.78 -8.57 3.35
N ARG A 195 6.26 -7.59 2.60
CA ARG A 195 5.49 -6.91 1.56
C ARG A 195 6.05 -7.29 0.21
N LEU A 196 5.17 -7.58 -0.74
CA LEU A 196 5.53 -7.86 -2.11
C LEU A 196 4.87 -6.82 -3.00
N SER A 197 5.63 -6.24 -3.93
CA SER A 197 5.12 -5.42 -5.02
C SER A 197 5.46 -6.01 -6.38
N ALA A 198 4.51 -5.91 -7.32
CA ALA A 198 4.65 -6.40 -8.68
C ALA A 198 4.09 -5.39 -9.68
N PRO A 199 4.80 -5.10 -10.80
CA PRO A 199 4.33 -4.13 -11.81
C PRO A 199 3.09 -4.67 -12.52
N LEU A 200 1.96 -4.02 -12.38
CA LEU A 200 0.68 -4.43 -12.98
C LEU A 200 0.70 -4.43 -14.53
N GLY A 201 1.71 -3.79 -15.13
CA GLY A 201 1.97 -3.86 -16.57
C GLY A 201 2.71 -5.12 -17.04
N ASP A 202 3.15 -6.01 -16.14
CA ASP A 202 3.86 -7.23 -16.49
C ASP A 202 2.87 -8.40 -16.65
N PRO A 203 2.82 -9.07 -17.83
CA PRO A 203 1.91 -10.16 -18.10
C PRO A 203 2.13 -11.41 -17.20
N GLY A 204 3.24 -11.49 -16.48
CA GLY A 204 3.56 -12.53 -15.51
C GLY A 204 2.92 -12.33 -14.12
N VAL A 205 2.25 -11.20 -13.87
CA VAL A 205 1.65 -10.90 -12.55
C VAL A 205 0.75 -12.01 -12.03
N PRO A 206 -0.15 -12.63 -12.83
CA PRO A 206 -0.98 -13.72 -12.33
C PRO A 206 -0.15 -14.92 -11.83
N VAL A 207 0.94 -15.27 -12.51
CA VAL A 207 1.84 -16.36 -12.10
C VAL A 207 2.57 -16.02 -10.79
N LEU A 208 3.05 -14.79 -10.66
CA LEU A 208 3.67 -14.31 -9.41
C LEU A 208 2.67 -14.32 -8.25
N VAL A 209 1.42 -13.89 -8.49
CA VAL A 209 0.37 -13.91 -7.46
C VAL A 209 0.07 -15.33 -7.00
N ASP A 210 -0.03 -16.29 -7.90
CA ASP A 210 -0.24 -17.70 -7.53
C ASP A 210 0.92 -18.24 -6.70
N ALA A 211 2.16 -17.92 -7.08
CA ALA A 211 3.35 -18.26 -6.32
C ALA A 211 3.36 -17.60 -4.93
N ALA A 212 3.01 -16.32 -4.85
CA ALA A 212 2.92 -15.58 -3.59
C ALA A 212 1.83 -16.14 -2.67
N ARG A 213 0.66 -16.46 -3.19
CA ARG A 213 -0.42 -17.12 -2.44
C ARG A 213 0.02 -18.48 -1.91
N ALA A 214 0.76 -19.26 -2.69
CA ALA A 214 1.33 -20.53 -2.23
C ALA A 214 2.36 -20.35 -1.09
N CYS A 215 2.99 -19.16 -0.98
CA CYS A 215 3.84 -18.78 0.14
C CYS A 215 3.07 -18.10 1.29
N GLY A 216 1.73 -17.97 1.21
CA GLY A 216 0.90 -17.38 2.25
C GLY A 216 0.68 -15.86 2.14
N PHE A 217 1.06 -15.23 1.03
CA PHE A 217 0.74 -13.83 0.78
C PHE A 217 -0.72 -13.65 0.41
N PHE A 218 -1.35 -12.66 1.02
CA PHE A 218 -2.69 -12.20 0.71
C PHE A 218 -2.65 -10.83 0.01
N PHE A 219 -3.75 -10.45 -0.65
CA PHE A 219 -3.92 -9.15 -1.28
C PHE A 219 -3.83 -8.02 -0.27
N SER A 220 -3.12 -6.94 -0.61
CA SER A 220 -2.97 -5.75 0.23
C SER A 220 -3.44 -4.47 -0.47
N GLY A 221 -3.59 -4.48 -1.79
CA GLY A 221 -4.07 -3.34 -2.58
C GLY A 221 -3.23 -3.06 -3.82
N VAL A 222 -3.26 -1.80 -4.24
CA VAL A 222 -2.43 -1.28 -5.35
C VAL A 222 -1.68 -0.02 -4.92
N ALA A 223 -0.56 0.25 -5.59
CA ALA A 223 0.21 1.49 -5.44
C ALA A 223 0.29 2.18 -6.82
N PRO A 224 -0.57 3.19 -7.08
CA PRO A 224 -0.60 3.86 -8.37
C PRO A 224 0.68 4.65 -8.62
N CYS A 225 1.26 4.52 -9.82
CA CYS A 225 2.47 5.22 -10.26
C CYS A 225 3.76 4.92 -9.45
N PHE A 226 3.81 3.85 -8.66
CA PHE A 226 4.98 3.49 -7.84
C PHE A 226 6.09 2.77 -8.61
N GLU A 227 5.81 2.29 -9.83
CA GLU A 227 6.77 1.59 -10.69
C GLU A 227 7.09 2.44 -11.93
N ASP A 228 7.90 3.51 -11.72
CA ASP A 228 8.30 4.46 -12.77
C ASP A 228 7.11 5.01 -13.58
N GLY A 229 6.03 5.37 -12.87
CA GLY A 229 4.78 5.86 -13.43
C GLY A 229 3.74 4.78 -13.74
N ALA A 230 4.12 3.50 -13.70
CA ALA A 230 3.19 2.37 -13.74
C ALA A 230 2.69 2.01 -12.33
N ASP A 231 1.59 1.26 -12.29
CA ASP A 231 0.97 0.86 -11.04
C ASP A 231 1.53 -0.49 -10.55
N ALA A 232 1.61 -0.67 -9.24
CA ALA A 232 2.01 -1.93 -8.62
C ALA A 232 0.85 -2.62 -7.91
N LEU A 233 0.75 -3.95 -8.05
CA LEU A 233 -0.02 -4.80 -7.15
C LEU A 233 0.75 -4.96 -5.85
N LEU A 234 0.06 -4.87 -4.72
CA LEU A 234 0.63 -5.09 -3.40
C LEU A 234 0.06 -6.35 -2.76
N MET A 235 0.94 -7.18 -2.22
CA MET A 235 0.58 -8.33 -1.41
C MET A 235 1.37 -8.32 -0.10
N GLN A 236 0.88 -9.04 0.90
CA GLN A 236 1.50 -9.08 2.23
C GLN A 236 1.45 -10.48 2.84
N TYR A 237 2.50 -10.83 3.59
CA TYR A 237 2.56 -11.96 4.50
C TYR A 237 2.81 -11.45 5.93
N LEU A 238 2.06 -11.98 6.90
CA LEU A 238 2.20 -11.64 8.32
C LEU A 238 2.72 -12.85 9.11
N VAL A 239 3.79 -12.65 9.86
CA VAL A 239 4.33 -13.65 10.79
C VAL A 239 3.45 -13.73 12.06
N GLU A 240 3.03 -12.56 12.56
CA GLU A 240 2.24 -12.48 13.79
C GLU A 240 0.76 -12.23 13.46
N PRO A 241 -0.17 -12.82 14.23
CA PRO A 241 -1.59 -12.54 14.08
C PRO A 241 -1.88 -11.05 14.26
N LEU A 242 -2.81 -10.52 13.46
CA LEU A 242 -3.31 -9.16 13.58
C LEU A 242 -4.83 -9.18 13.44
N ASP A 243 -5.50 -8.47 14.34
CA ASP A 243 -6.94 -8.30 14.39
C ASP A 243 -7.32 -7.06 13.58
N ILE A 244 -7.96 -7.28 12.41
CA ILE A 244 -8.38 -6.21 11.51
C ILE A 244 -9.55 -5.41 12.11
N ASP A 245 -10.39 -6.01 12.95
CA ASP A 245 -11.55 -5.35 13.55
C ASP A 245 -11.15 -4.25 14.55
N LYS A 246 -9.91 -4.26 15.04
CA LYS A 246 -9.35 -3.20 15.87
C LYS A 246 -8.90 -1.96 15.09
N LEU A 247 -8.86 -2.02 13.77
CA LEU A 247 -8.45 -0.89 12.96
C LEU A 247 -9.54 0.19 12.92
N GLN A 248 -9.13 1.43 13.11
CA GLN A 248 -10.00 2.59 12.97
C GLN A 248 -10.01 3.04 11.51
N ILE A 249 -11.10 2.73 10.78
CA ILE A 249 -11.23 3.04 9.36
C ILE A 249 -12.39 4.03 9.16
N TYR A 250 -12.11 5.14 8.46
CA TYR A 250 -13.06 6.24 8.28
C TYR A 250 -14.09 5.98 7.19
N ALA A 251 -13.66 5.74 5.96
CA ALA A 251 -14.52 5.70 4.78
C ALA A 251 -15.07 4.30 4.52
N ASP A 252 -16.33 4.19 4.06
CA ASP A 252 -16.97 2.90 3.79
C ASP A 252 -16.28 2.13 2.67
N GLN A 253 -15.81 2.81 1.61
CA GLN A 253 -14.98 2.18 0.58
C GLN A 253 -13.69 1.56 1.16
N THR A 254 -13.08 2.22 2.14
CA THR A 254 -11.89 1.67 2.81
C THR A 254 -12.23 0.48 3.71
N LYS A 255 -13.42 0.46 4.31
CA LYS A 255 -13.93 -0.71 5.06
C LYS A 255 -14.18 -1.90 4.13
N GLU A 256 -14.70 -1.66 2.92
CA GLU A 256 -14.85 -2.71 1.91
C GLU A 256 -13.49 -3.31 1.50
N LEU A 257 -12.48 -2.46 1.30
CA LEU A 257 -11.10 -2.91 1.03
C LEU A 257 -10.55 -3.75 2.19
N ALA A 258 -10.72 -3.30 3.43
CA ALA A 258 -10.28 -4.04 4.61
C ALA A 258 -11.01 -5.39 4.76
N ALA A 259 -12.32 -5.43 4.50
CA ALA A 259 -13.11 -6.65 4.53
C ALA A 259 -12.66 -7.65 3.44
N PHE A 260 -12.34 -7.16 2.23
CA PHE A 260 -11.79 -8.00 1.16
C PHE A 260 -10.44 -8.61 1.58
N ILE A 261 -9.54 -7.80 2.15
CA ILE A 261 -8.22 -8.25 2.62
C ILE A 261 -8.37 -9.30 3.73
N ALA A 262 -9.29 -9.08 4.68
CA ALA A 262 -9.60 -10.05 5.73
C ALA A 262 -10.10 -11.38 5.15
N GLY A 263 -11.02 -11.35 4.18
CA GLY A 263 -11.55 -12.52 3.50
C GLY A 263 -10.48 -13.30 2.73
N ASP A 264 -9.64 -12.59 1.95
CA ASP A 264 -8.55 -13.21 1.17
C ASP A 264 -7.52 -13.90 2.10
N ARG A 265 -7.25 -13.31 3.27
CA ARG A 265 -6.37 -13.88 4.29
C ARG A 265 -6.95 -15.12 4.95
N ILE A 266 -8.25 -15.16 5.26
CA ILE A 266 -8.94 -16.31 5.83
C ILE A 266 -8.96 -17.48 4.82
N GLU A 267 -9.31 -17.21 3.57
CA GLU A 267 -9.31 -18.21 2.50
C GLU A 267 -7.96 -18.92 2.34
N LEU A 268 -6.86 -18.15 2.47
CA LEU A 268 -5.50 -18.70 2.42
C LEU A 268 -5.19 -19.58 3.63
N ALA A 269 -5.60 -19.17 4.84
CA ALA A 269 -5.37 -19.94 6.06
C ALA A 269 -6.10 -21.29 6.00
N ASP A 270 -7.35 -21.30 5.52
CA ASP A 270 -8.14 -22.52 5.38
C ASP A 270 -7.53 -23.49 4.35
N LYS A 271 -7.05 -23.00 3.21
CA LYS A 271 -6.38 -23.81 2.19
C LYS A 271 -5.08 -24.44 2.71
N ASN A 272 -4.35 -23.75 3.59
CA ASN A 272 -3.10 -24.24 4.17
C ASN A 272 -3.31 -25.19 5.36
N SER A 273 -4.44 -25.09 6.05
CA SER A 273 -4.80 -25.96 7.18
C SER A 273 -5.42 -27.30 6.74
N GLY A 274 -5.92 -27.37 5.50
CA GLY A 274 -6.50 -28.60 4.92
C GLY A 274 -5.51 -29.56 4.24
N LYS A 275 -4.20 -29.25 4.32
CA LYS A 275 -3.09 -30.11 3.87
C LYS A 275 -2.39 -30.71 5.07
#